data_6748005cf16e7b30f6a69c23287a9712
#
_entry.id   6748005cf16e7b30f6a69c23287a9712
#
_cell.length_a   1.000
_cell.length_b   1.000
_cell.length_c   1.000
_cell.angle_alpha   90.00
_cell.angle_beta   90.00
_cell.angle_gamma   90.00
#
_symmetry.space_group_name_H-M   'P 1'
#
loop_
_entity.id
_entity.type
_entity.pdbx_description
1 polymer ?
#
loop_
_entity_poly.entity_id
_entity_poly.type
_entity_poly.pdbx_seq_one_letter_code
_entity_poly.pdbx_strand_id
1 'polypeptide(L)'
;MVQRKELNFEGQNIYIGIDVHLKTWHVSILTESGCLKKHSQQSSAQALFEHLKKHYPNGNYLSAYEAGFSGFSTYYSLLDFGIECLPVHAADIPTGQYESVMKTDAIDSTKIARALKSGLLRGIYIPKKEVLDDRNVMRLRITLKRQLSGYKSRVKHLLYNNGVIYPECFQNSKSHWSKRYLKWVHEDVQLLSESRNSLDLLLRQVELFRKSLLEITRLVRTLSRNGRYGEAYENIVSIPGIGTVSYTHLR
;
A
#
# COMPACT_ATOMS: atom_id res chain seq x y z
N MET A 1 -44.91 -33.95 3.28
CA MET A 1 -43.87 -33.07 3.83
C MET A 1 -42.52 -33.51 3.27
N VAL A 2 -41.89 -32.71 2.41
CA VAL A 2 -40.56 -32.99 1.91
C VAL A 2 -39.61 -32.63 3.04
N GLN A 3 -38.94 -33.60 3.67
CA GLN A 3 -37.86 -33.35 4.61
C GLN A 3 -36.77 -32.60 3.86
N ARG A 4 -36.58 -31.32 4.19
CA ARG A 4 -35.39 -30.56 3.76
C ARG A 4 -34.19 -31.24 4.42
N LYS A 5 -33.39 -31.94 3.63
CA LYS A 5 -32.12 -32.49 4.06
C LYS A 5 -31.27 -31.32 4.58
N GLU A 6 -30.94 -31.33 5.86
CA GLU A 6 -30.06 -30.29 6.41
C GLU A 6 -28.72 -30.34 5.65
N LEU A 7 -28.32 -29.20 5.13
CA LEU A 7 -27.03 -29.06 4.46
C LEU A 7 -25.94 -29.21 5.53
N ASN A 8 -25.02 -30.13 5.32
CA ASN A 8 -23.83 -30.29 6.16
C ASN A 8 -22.60 -30.49 5.28
N PHE A 9 -21.55 -29.69 5.52
CA PHE A 9 -20.28 -29.73 4.78
C PHE A 9 -19.12 -30.09 5.70
N GLU A 10 -19.38 -30.79 6.81
CA GLU A 10 -18.36 -31.22 7.75
C GLU A 10 -17.27 -32.05 7.04
N GLY A 11 -16.01 -31.69 7.27
CA GLY A 11 -14.84 -32.33 6.65
C GLY A 11 -14.62 -31.96 5.17
N GLN A 12 -15.47 -31.13 4.57
CA GLN A 12 -15.31 -30.66 3.18
C GLN A 12 -14.66 -29.28 3.12
N ASN A 13 -13.77 -29.11 2.16
CA ASN A 13 -13.17 -27.81 1.86
C ASN A 13 -14.08 -26.99 0.96
N ILE A 14 -14.28 -25.75 1.33
CA ILE A 14 -15.03 -24.73 0.58
C ILE A 14 -14.02 -23.69 0.11
N TYR A 15 -13.80 -23.64 -1.21
CA TYR A 15 -12.80 -22.75 -1.82
C TYR A 15 -13.46 -21.45 -2.27
N ILE A 16 -12.95 -20.32 -1.78
CA ILE A 16 -13.57 -19.01 -1.92
C ILE A 16 -12.59 -18.09 -2.63
N GLY A 17 -12.91 -17.67 -3.85
CA GLY A 17 -12.20 -16.62 -4.55
C GLY A 17 -12.90 -15.29 -4.34
N ILE A 18 -12.17 -14.27 -3.91
CA ILE A 18 -12.71 -12.94 -3.63
C ILE A 18 -12.02 -11.93 -4.51
N ASP A 19 -12.79 -11.22 -5.33
CA ASP A 19 -12.36 -9.99 -5.96
C ASP A 19 -12.78 -8.83 -5.07
N VAL A 20 -11.79 -8.17 -4.47
CA VAL A 20 -11.97 -7.18 -3.39
C VAL A 20 -12.05 -5.79 -3.96
N HIS A 21 -13.22 -5.16 -3.83
CA HIS A 21 -13.44 -3.75 -4.13
C HIS A 21 -13.82 -2.96 -2.86
N LEU A 22 -13.71 -1.65 -2.92
CA LEU A 22 -13.93 -0.78 -1.75
C LEU A 22 -15.33 -0.92 -1.14
N LYS A 23 -16.36 -1.04 -1.97
CA LYS A 23 -17.77 -1.09 -1.54
C LYS A 23 -18.37 -2.48 -1.65
N THR A 24 -17.90 -3.29 -2.58
CA THR A 24 -18.52 -4.57 -2.96
C THR A 24 -17.45 -5.60 -3.18
N TRP A 25 -17.67 -6.82 -2.69
CA TRP A 25 -16.86 -7.99 -3.03
C TRP A 25 -17.62 -8.86 -4.02
N HIS A 26 -16.94 -9.31 -5.07
CA HIS A 26 -17.41 -10.39 -5.93
C HIS A 26 -16.83 -11.69 -5.43
N VAL A 27 -17.70 -12.61 -5.05
CA VAL A 27 -17.33 -13.86 -4.39
C VAL A 27 -17.72 -15.04 -5.26
N SER A 28 -16.77 -15.92 -5.50
CA SER A 28 -16.99 -17.22 -6.14
C SER A 28 -16.68 -18.32 -5.14
N ILE A 29 -17.65 -19.18 -4.86
CA ILE A 29 -17.55 -20.30 -3.93
C ILE A 29 -17.57 -21.60 -4.71
N LEU A 30 -16.56 -22.42 -4.53
CA LEU A 30 -16.38 -23.70 -5.20
C LEU A 30 -16.26 -24.82 -4.18
N THR A 31 -17.14 -25.82 -4.24
CA THR A 31 -17.08 -27.01 -3.37
C THR A 31 -16.12 -28.06 -3.91
N GLU A 32 -15.79 -29.06 -3.10
CA GLU A 32 -15.01 -30.23 -3.56
C GLU A 32 -15.69 -30.98 -4.73
N SER A 33 -17.00 -31.09 -4.70
CA SER A 33 -17.78 -31.70 -5.76
C SER A 33 -17.81 -30.88 -7.06
N GLY A 34 -17.23 -29.68 -7.08
CA GLY A 34 -17.18 -28.81 -8.26
C GLY A 34 -18.38 -27.88 -8.44
N CYS A 35 -19.31 -27.84 -7.47
CA CYS A 35 -20.42 -26.87 -7.52
C CYS A 35 -19.89 -25.44 -7.34
N LEU A 36 -20.11 -24.61 -8.35
CA LEU A 36 -19.71 -23.19 -8.34
C LEU A 36 -20.92 -22.29 -8.11
N LYS A 37 -20.84 -21.46 -7.09
CA LYS A 37 -21.80 -20.38 -6.82
C LYS A 37 -21.09 -19.04 -6.85
N LYS A 38 -21.76 -18.02 -7.35
CA LYS A 38 -21.26 -16.65 -7.44
C LYS A 38 -22.28 -15.70 -6.83
N HIS A 39 -21.80 -14.71 -6.12
CA HIS A 39 -22.63 -13.61 -5.63
C HIS A 39 -21.77 -12.36 -5.41
N SER A 40 -22.45 -11.23 -5.33
CA SER A 40 -21.86 -9.97 -4.90
C SER A 40 -22.42 -9.61 -3.54
N GLN A 41 -21.57 -9.09 -2.68
CA GLN A 41 -21.93 -8.67 -1.33
C GLN A 41 -21.23 -7.37 -0.97
N GLN A 42 -21.64 -6.76 0.14
CA GLN A 42 -20.88 -5.63 0.66
C GLN A 42 -19.47 -6.06 1.09
N SER A 43 -18.52 -5.13 1.07
CA SER A 43 -17.12 -5.34 1.45
C SER A 43 -16.97 -5.61 2.95
N SER A 44 -17.33 -6.83 3.38
CA SER A 44 -17.35 -7.25 4.79
C SER A 44 -17.05 -8.73 4.95
N ALA A 45 -16.08 -9.06 5.80
CA ALA A 45 -15.76 -10.42 6.19
C ALA A 45 -16.91 -11.06 6.99
N GLN A 46 -17.62 -10.27 7.81
CA GLN A 46 -18.79 -10.72 8.54
C GLN A 46 -19.90 -11.17 7.59
N ALA A 47 -20.24 -10.37 6.57
CA ALA A 47 -21.26 -10.73 5.59
C ALA A 47 -20.91 -12.02 4.85
N LEU A 48 -19.63 -12.22 4.53
CA LEU A 48 -19.15 -13.47 3.92
C LEU A 48 -19.31 -14.64 4.89
N PHE A 49 -18.91 -14.49 6.12
CA PHE A 49 -19.02 -15.53 7.14
C PHE A 49 -20.47 -15.95 7.38
N GLU A 50 -21.39 -15.00 7.51
CA GLU A 50 -22.82 -15.27 7.66
C GLU A 50 -23.38 -16.02 6.44
N HIS A 51 -23.00 -15.62 5.22
CA HIS A 51 -23.35 -16.33 3.99
C HIS A 51 -22.83 -17.78 3.99
N LEU A 52 -21.57 -17.98 4.38
CA LEU A 52 -20.94 -19.31 4.43
C LEU A 52 -21.62 -20.19 5.49
N LYS A 53 -21.86 -19.69 6.67
CA LYS A 53 -22.56 -20.44 7.74
C LYS A 53 -23.96 -20.86 7.32
N LYS A 54 -24.67 -20.02 6.58
CA LYS A 54 -26.04 -20.28 6.11
C LYS A 54 -26.07 -21.33 4.98
N HIS A 55 -25.12 -21.29 4.05
CA HIS A 55 -25.18 -22.08 2.82
C HIS A 55 -24.20 -23.25 2.78
N TYR A 56 -23.16 -23.21 3.61
CA TYR A 56 -22.08 -24.20 3.70
C TYR A 56 -21.72 -24.51 5.17
N PRO A 57 -22.72 -24.85 6.02
CA PRO A 57 -22.47 -25.06 7.45
C PRO A 57 -21.45 -26.17 7.68
N ASN A 58 -20.59 -25.96 8.68
CA ASN A 58 -19.52 -26.87 9.14
C ASN A 58 -18.42 -27.17 8.11
N GLY A 59 -18.36 -26.46 6.98
CA GLY A 59 -17.28 -26.59 6.02
C GLY A 59 -15.98 -25.94 6.49
N ASN A 60 -14.85 -26.39 5.95
CA ASN A 60 -13.54 -25.75 6.10
C ASN A 60 -13.43 -24.61 5.08
N TYR A 61 -13.44 -23.38 5.53
CA TYR A 61 -13.44 -22.22 4.64
C TYR A 61 -12.03 -21.78 4.28
N LEU A 62 -11.65 -21.97 3.01
CA LEU A 62 -10.39 -21.58 2.44
C LEU A 62 -10.62 -20.45 1.44
N SER A 63 -10.07 -19.28 1.65
CA SER A 63 -10.26 -18.13 0.77
C SER A 63 -8.94 -17.66 0.16
N ALA A 64 -9.03 -17.00 -0.99
CA ALA A 64 -7.92 -16.26 -1.58
C ALA A 64 -8.43 -14.97 -2.23
N TYR A 65 -7.59 -13.94 -2.24
CA TYR A 65 -7.84 -12.69 -2.94
C TYR A 65 -6.55 -12.09 -3.50
N GLU A 66 -6.69 -11.28 -4.55
CA GLU A 66 -5.57 -10.50 -5.08
C GLU A 66 -5.21 -9.37 -4.13
N ALA A 67 -3.96 -9.34 -3.67
CA ALA A 67 -3.46 -8.28 -2.82
C ALA A 67 -3.35 -6.96 -3.61
N GLY A 68 -4.21 -6.00 -3.29
CA GLY A 68 -4.32 -4.71 -3.94
C GLY A 68 -4.40 -3.56 -2.93
N PHE A 69 -5.29 -2.62 -3.18
CA PHE A 69 -5.49 -1.40 -2.37
C PHE A 69 -5.88 -1.69 -0.91
N SER A 70 -6.58 -2.80 -0.64
CA SER A 70 -6.97 -3.21 0.72
C SER A 70 -5.79 -3.70 1.56
N GLY A 71 -4.63 -3.90 0.94
CA GLY A 71 -3.46 -4.44 1.61
C GLY A 71 -3.76 -5.78 2.29
N PHE A 72 -3.45 -5.87 3.60
CA PHE A 72 -3.71 -7.07 4.40
C PHE A 72 -4.91 -6.94 5.35
N SER A 73 -5.67 -5.84 5.29
CA SER A 73 -6.84 -5.65 6.18
C SER A 73 -7.90 -6.73 5.93
N THR A 74 -8.16 -7.06 4.68
CA THR A 74 -9.06 -8.15 4.27
C THR A 74 -8.62 -9.49 4.84
N TYR A 75 -7.32 -9.83 4.75
CA TYR A 75 -6.74 -11.04 5.33
C TYR A 75 -7.02 -11.15 6.84
N TYR A 76 -6.68 -10.11 7.59
CA TYR A 76 -6.88 -10.15 9.04
C TYR A 76 -8.36 -10.23 9.41
N SER A 77 -9.23 -9.49 8.71
CA SER A 77 -10.67 -9.54 8.95
C SER A 77 -11.27 -10.93 8.68
N LEU A 78 -10.80 -11.64 7.66
CA LEU A 78 -11.27 -13.00 7.37
C LEU A 78 -10.80 -14.00 8.42
N LEU A 79 -9.55 -13.88 8.88
CA LEU A 79 -9.05 -14.73 9.97
C LEU A 79 -9.81 -14.54 11.28
N ASP A 80 -10.22 -13.31 11.61
CA ASP A 80 -11.00 -13.01 12.83
C ASP A 80 -12.36 -13.78 12.83
N PHE A 81 -12.88 -14.18 11.66
CA PHE A 81 -14.06 -15.02 11.50
C PHE A 81 -13.75 -16.52 11.26
N GLY A 82 -12.50 -16.94 11.40
CA GLY A 82 -12.09 -18.33 11.19
C GLY A 82 -12.10 -18.77 9.72
N ILE A 83 -12.02 -17.84 8.78
CA ILE A 83 -11.87 -18.10 7.35
C ILE A 83 -10.37 -18.07 7.04
N GLU A 84 -9.78 -19.21 6.70
CA GLU A 84 -8.40 -19.24 6.23
C GLU A 84 -8.26 -18.44 4.95
N CYS A 85 -7.19 -17.64 4.85
CA CYS A 85 -7.05 -16.70 3.74
C CYS A 85 -5.64 -16.69 3.16
N LEU A 86 -5.53 -16.75 1.85
CA LEU A 86 -4.31 -16.69 1.08
C LEU A 86 -4.29 -15.43 0.21
N PRO A 87 -3.67 -14.32 0.64
CA PRO A 87 -3.42 -13.19 -0.24
C PRO A 87 -2.40 -13.57 -1.31
N VAL A 88 -2.69 -13.28 -2.58
CA VAL A 88 -1.83 -13.65 -3.71
C VAL A 88 -1.47 -12.42 -4.54
N HIS A 89 -0.37 -12.51 -5.28
CA HIS A 89 0.00 -11.48 -6.24
C HIS A 89 -0.75 -11.72 -7.57
N ALA A 90 -1.17 -10.65 -8.25
CA ALA A 90 -1.89 -10.72 -9.53
C ALA A 90 -1.18 -11.60 -10.57
N ALA A 91 0.16 -11.51 -10.63
CA ALA A 91 0.96 -12.28 -11.59
C ALA A 91 1.00 -13.78 -11.30
N ASP A 92 0.65 -14.22 -10.09
CA ASP A 92 0.64 -15.63 -9.68
C ASP A 92 -0.74 -16.28 -9.90
N ILE A 93 -1.74 -15.53 -10.36
CA ILE A 93 -3.07 -16.06 -10.68
C ILE A 93 -3.06 -16.57 -12.13
N PRO A 94 -3.21 -17.88 -12.35
CA PRO A 94 -3.24 -18.43 -13.70
C PRO A 94 -4.38 -17.80 -14.51
N THR A 95 -4.05 -17.19 -15.65
CA THR A 95 -5.03 -16.52 -16.52
C THR A 95 -4.96 -17.14 -17.91
N GLY A 96 -6.07 -17.72 -18.37
CA GLY A 96 -6.20 -18.24 -19.73
C GLY A 96 -6.23 -17.10 -20.76
N GLN A 97 -5.83 -17.40 -22.02
CA GLN A 97 -5.85 -16.41 -23.10
C GLN A 97 -7.24 -15.77 -23.30
N TYR A 98 -8.31 -16.53 -23.16
CA TYR A 98 -9.69 -16.05 -23.28
C TYR A 98 -10.09 -15.11 -22.14
N GLU A 99 -9.61 -15.38 -20.93
CA GLU A 99 -9.93 -14.64 -19.71
C GLU A 99 -9.15 -13.32 -19.61
N SER A 100 -8.05 -13.17 -20.36
CA SER A 100 -7.30 -11.90 -20.45
C SER A 100 -8.03 -10.84 -21.28
N VAL A 101 -8.91 -11.25 -22.20
CA VAL A 101 -9.66 -10.36 -23.09
C VAL A 101 -11.01 -9.95 -22.48
N MET A 102 -11.66 -10.85 -21.73
CA MET A 102 -12.95 -10.60 -21.08
C MET A 102 -12.78 -10.36 -19.57
N LYS A 103 -12.31 -9.19 -19.20
CA LYS A 103 -12.18 -8.80 -17.78
C LYS A 103 -13.55 -8.46 -17.21
N THR A 104 -14.04 -9.30 -16.28
CA THR A 104 -15.18 -8.97 -15.39
C THR A 104 -14.87 -9.49 -13.99
N ASP A 105 -15.30 -8.75 -12.97
CA ASP A 105 -15.05 -9.05 -11.55
C ASP A 105 -15.53 -10.46 -11.15
N ALA A 106 -16.61 -10.95 -11.78
CA ALA A 106 -17.11 -12.31 -11.58
C ALA A 106 -16.20 -13.39 -12.21
N ILE A 107 -15.44 -13.05 -13.24
CA ILE A 107 -14.44 -13.95 -13.85
C ILE A 107 -13.20 -13.98 -12.93
N ASP A 108 -12.77 -12.85 -12.42
CA ASP A 108 -11.57 -12.74 -11.60
C ASP A 108 -11.73 -13.51 -10.27
N SER A 109 -12.86 -13.37 -9.58
CA SER A 109 -13.13 -14.17 -8.38
C SER A 109 -13.20 -15.68 -8.67
N THR A 110 -13.71 -16.08 -9.86
CA THR A 110 -13.80 -17.50 -10.25
C THR A 110 -12.42 -18.10 -10.54
N LYS A 111 -11.54 -17.36 -11.20
CA LYS A 111 -10.15 -17.79 -11.45
C LYS A 111 -9.44 -18.07 -10.13
N ILE A 112 -9.58 -17.14 -9.18
CA ILE A 112 -8.97 -17.26 -7.85
C ILE A 112 -9.50 -18.52 -7.14
N ALA A 113 -10.83 -18.76 -7.12
CA ALA A 113 -11.41 -19.94 -6.49
C ALA A 113 -10.93 -21.26 -7.13
N ARG A 114 -10.85 -21.31 -8.46
CA ARG A 114 -10.35 -22.49 -9.19
C ARG A 114 -8.87 -22.75 -8.94
N ALA A 115 -8.05 -21.71 -9.00
CA ALA A 115 -6.62 -21.79 -8.75
C ALA A 115 -6.32 -22.19 -7.29
N LEU A 116 -7.12 -21.70 -6.33
CA LEU A 116 -7.05 -22.10 -4.93
C LEU A 116 -7.34 -23.59 -4.77
N LYS A 117 -8.45 -24.08 -5.34
CA LYS A 117 -8.82 -25.51 -5.31
C LYS A 117 -7.75 -26.40 -5.94
N SER A 118 -7.13 -25.96 -7.02
CA SER A 118 -6.08 -26.73 -7.72
C SER A 118 -4.70 -26.64 -7.06
N GLY A 119 -4.54 -25.90 -5.94
CA GLY A 119 -3.26 -25.72 -5.27
C GLY A 119 -2.22 -24.94 -6.08
N LEU A 120 -2.66 -24.17 -7.09
CA LEU A 120 -1.76 -23.42 -7.98
C LEU A 120 -1.38 -22.04 -7.45
N LEU A 121 -2.06 -21.56 -6.39
CA LEU A 121 -1.80 -20.24 -5.84
C LEU A 121 -0.60 -20.26 -4.90
N ARG A 122 0.26 -19.23 -5.04
CA ARG A 122 1.35 -18.97 -4.11
C ARG A 122 1.01 -17.75 -3.25
N GLY A 123 0.93 -17.97 -1.94
CA GLY A 123 0.70 -16.87 -0.99
C GLY A 123 1.87 -15.91 -0.89
N ILE A 124 1.59 -14.63 -0.73
CA ILE A 124 2.61 -13.62 -0.43
C ILE A 124 2.92 -13.60 1.06
N TYR A 125 4.12 -13.14 1.41
CA TYR A 125 4.50 -12.93 2.80
C TYR A 125 3.62 -11.88 3.48
N ILE A 126 3.01 -12.24 4.59
CA ILE A 126 2.13 -11.38 5.37
C ILE A 126 2.89 -10.89 6.60
N PRO A 127 3.24 -9.60 6.66
CA PRO A 127 3.89 -9.02 7.82
C PRO A 127 2.93 -8.96 9.01
N LYS A 128 3.46 -9.02 10.23
CA LYS A 128 2.67 -8.74 11.45
C LYS A 128 2.06 -7.33 11.40
N LYS A 129 0.91 -7.12 12.07
CA LYS A 129 0.19 -5.82 12.09
C LYS A 129 1.10 -4.65 12.49
N GLU A 130 1.96 -4.88 13.50
CA GLU A 130 2.89 -3.86 13.98
C GLU A 130 3.96 -3.49 12.94
N VAL A 131 4.41 -4.47 12.12
CA VAL A 131 5.36 -4.21 11.03
C VAL A 131 4.68 -3.42 9.90
N LEU A 132 3.39 -3.66 9.66
CA LEU A 132 2.62 -2.88 8.68
C LEU A 132 2.47 -1.43 9.13
N ASP A 133 2.24 -1.20 10.41
CA ASP A 133 2.16 0.13 11.00
C ASP A 133 3.49 0.87 10.85
N ASP A 134 4.60 0.26 11.21
CA ASP A 134 5.94 0.81 11.02
C ASP A 134 6.23 1.14 9.54
N ARG A 135 5.79 0.29 8.61
CA ARG A 135 5.91 0.55 7.15
C ARG A 135 5.17 1.80 6.71
N ASN A 136 4.05 2.18 7.35
CA ASN A 136 3.32 3.40 7.04
C ASN A 136 4.17 4.64 7.32
N VAL A 137 4.91 4.65 8.43
CA VAL A 137 5.86 5.73 8.77
C VAL A 137 6.96 5.84 7.71
N MET A 138 7.52 4.71 7.27
CA MET A 138 8.56 4.70 6.23
C MET A 138 8.03 5.18 4.88
N ARG A 139 6.85 4.73 4.47
CA ARG A 139 6.21 5.14 3.21
C ARG A 139 5.88 6.63 3.21
N LEU A 140 5.35 7.16 4.33
CA LEU A 140 5.07 8.57 4.47
C LEU A 140 6.36 9.41 4.34
N ARG A 141 7.46 8.99 4.97
CA ARG A 141 8.74 9.68 4.82
C ARG A 141 9.22 9.74 3.36
N ILE A 142 9.09 8.64 2.61
CA ILE A 142 9.45 8.59 1.18
C ILE A 142 8.57 9.56 0.38
N THR A 143 7.27 9.58 0.65
CA THR A 143 6.32 10.48 0.00
C THR A 143 6.66 11.94 0.28
N LEU A 144 6.89 12.32 1.55
CA LEU A 144 7.27 13.69 1.93
C LEU A 144 8.59 14.13 1.28
N LYS A 145 9.59 13.24 1.21
CA LYS A 145 10.86 13.52 0.51
C LYS A 145 10.63 13.81 -0.98
N ARG A 146 9.78 13.00 -1.65
CA ARG A 146 9.44 13.20 -3.07
C ARG A 146 8.69 14.51 -3.29
N GLN A 147 7.70 14.82 -2.45
CA GLN A 147 6.95 16.08 -2.51
C GLN A 147 7.86 17.28 -2.31
N LEU A 148 8.71 17.26 -1.29
CA LEU A 148 9.69 18.33 -1.04
C LEU A 148 10.60 18.56 -2.26
N SER A 149 11.11 17.49 -2.88
CA SER A 149 11.93 17.61 -4.09
C SER A 149 11.15 18.22 -5.26
N GLY A 150 9.90 17.81 -5.45
CA GLY A 150 9.02 18.36 -6.49
C GLY A 150 8.76 19.86 -6.31
N TYR A 151 8.45 20.30 -5.07
CA TYR A 151 8.25 21.72 -4.80
C TYR A 151 9.52 22.55 -4.97
N LYS A 152 10.67 22.02 -4.55
CA LYS A 152 11.97 22.66 -4.80
C LYS A 152 12.24 22.84 -6.30
N SER A 153 11.91 21.87 -7.11
CA SER A 153 12.03 21.98 -8.58
C SER A 153 11.11 23.05 -9.15
N ARG A 154 9.84 23.10 -8.67
CA ARG A 154 8.89 24.13 -9.13
C ARG A 154 9.37 25.55 -8.80
N VAL A 155 9.93 25.79 -7.62
CA VAL A 155 10.54 27.07 -7.28
C VAL A 155 11.66 27.44 -8.28
N LYS A 156 12.58 26.50 -8.55
CA LYS A 156 13.66 26.75 -9.52
C LYS A 156 13.14 27.05 -10.93
N HIS A 157 12.14 26.29 -11.39
CA HIS A 157 11.52 26.53 -12.70
C HIS A 157 10.83 27.90 -12.76
N LEU A 158 10.13 28.30 -11.71
CA LEU A 158 9.49 29.61 -11.66
C LEU A 158 10.53 30.74 -11.73
N LEU A 159 11.62 30.66 -10.97
CA LEU A 159 12.70 31.64 -11.01
C LEU A 159 13.34 31.69 -12.41
N TYR A 160 13.63 30.52 -12.98
CA TYR A 160 14.22 30.41 -14.33
C TYR A 160 13.31 31.01 -15.41
N ASN A 161 12.03 30.67 -15.41
CA ASN A 161 11.05 31.15 -16.38
C ASN A 161 10.83 32.68 -16.31
N ASN A 162 11.11 33.28 -15.16
CA ASN A 162 11.07 34.74 -14.97
C ASN A 162 12.43 35.42 -15.24
N GLY A 163 13.41 34.71 -15.81
CA GLY A 163 14.70 35.29 -16.16
C GLY A 163 15.60 35.63 -14.97
N VAL A 164 15.33 35.07 -13.77
CA VAL A 164 16.13 35.35 -12.57
C VAL A 164 17.53 34.78 -12.73
N ILE A 165 18.53 35.65 -12.71
CA ILE A 165 19.94 35.27 -12.76
C ILE A 165 20.43 34.99 -11.33
N TYR A 166 20.98 33.79 -11.14
CA TYR A 166 21.54 33.39 -9.85
C TYR A 166 22.88 34.08 -9.61
N PRO A 167 23.09 34.73 -8.46
CA PRO A 167 24.40 35.22 -8.06
C PRO A 167 25.46 34.12 -8.05
N GLU A 168 26.72 34.47 -8.24
CA GLU A 168 27.84 33.54 -8.30
C GLU A 168 27.87 32.57 -7.11
N CYS A 169 27.56 33.07 -5.89
CA CYS A 169 27.52 32.27 -4.68
C CYS A 169 26.39 31.19 -4.66
N PHE A 170 25.42 31.28 -5.59
CA PHE A 170 24.32 30.32 -5.73
C PHE A 170 24.30 29.59 -7.08
N GLN A 171 25.32 29.70 -7.90
CA GLN A 171 25.43 28.92 -9.14
C GLN A 171 25.60 27.43 -8.84
N ASN A 172 26.27 27.09 -7.73
CA ASN A 172 26.38 25.71 -7.29
C ASN A 172 25.09 25.28 -6.56
N SER A 173 24.47 24.21 -7.06
CA SER A 173 23.22 23.66 -6.49
C SER A 173 23.32 23.20 -5.02
N LYS A 174 24.55 22.95 -4.53
CA LYS A 174 24.79 22.59 -3.12
C LYS A 174 24.51 23.76 -2.16
N SER A 175 24.62 25.01 -2.63
CA SER A 175 24.32 26.21 -1.85
C SER A 175 22.82 26.50 -1.73
N HIS A 176 22.00 25.89 -2.60
CA HIS A 176 20.56 26.11 -2.62
C HIS A 176 19.90 25.57 -1.34
N TRP A 177 18.81 26.22 -0.95
CA TRP A 177 17.98 25.86 0.22
C TRP A 177 18.66 26.10 1.57
N SER A 178 19.85 26.74 1.58
CA SER A 178 20.46 27.30 2.79
C SER A 178 19.66 28.52 3.29
N LYS A 179 19.83 28.93 4.54
CA LYS A 179 19.22 30.15 5.06
C LYS A 179 19.56 31.38 4.21
N ARG A 180 20.81 31.47 3.75
CA ARG A 180 21.28 32.55 2.87
C ARG A 180 20.59 32.57 1.53
N TYR A 181 20.42 31.39 0.90
CA TYR A 181 19.69 31.26 -0.36
C TYR A 181 18.21 31.65 -0.21
N LEU A 182 17.55 31.18 0.83
CA LEU A 182 16.15 31.53 1.07
C LEU A 182 15.97 33.04 1.35
N LYS A 183 16.89 33.64 2.08
CA LYS A 183 16.90 35.11 2.31
C LYS A 183 16.99 35.83 0.97
N TRP A 184 17.95 35.50 0.12
CA TRP A 184 18.09 36.06 -1.23
C TRP A 184 16.81 35.89 -2.05
N VAL A 185 16.20 34.72 -2.08
CA VAL A 185 14.94 34.48 -2.82
C VAL A 185 13.80 35.37 -2.30
N HIS A 186 13.75 35.62 -1.00
CA HIS A 186 12.69 36.43 -0.40
C HIS A 186 12.92 37.94 -0.57
N GLU A 187 14.15 38.43 -0.40
CA GLU A 187 14.44 39.84 -0.28
C GLU A 187 14.95 40.48 -1.58
N ASP A 188 15.79 39.76 -2.35
CA ASP A 188 16.51 40.32 -3.49
C ASP A 188 15.91 39.97 -4.85
N VAL A 189 15.14 38.85 -4.95
CA VAL A 189 14.53 38.43 -6.23
C VAL A 189 13.34 39.32 -6.55
N GLN A 190 13.44 40.06 -7.66
CA GLN A 190 12.37 40.91 -8.18
C GLN A 190 11.51 40.12 -9.18
N LEU A 191 10.21 40.08 -8.96
CA LEU A 191 9.22 39.43 -9.83
C LEU A 191 7.97 40.31 -9.94
N LEU A 192 7.22 40.12 -11.01
CA LEU A 192 5.87 40.69 -11.13
C LEU A 192 4.95 40.11 -10.04
N SER A 193 3.92 40.86 -9.67
CA SER A 193 3.02 40.57 -8.56
C SER A 193 2.56 39.11 -8.50
N GLU A 194 2.02 38.58 -9.61
CA GLU A 194 1.46 37.22 -9.63
C GLU A 194 2.54 36.14 -9.55
N SER A 195 3.69 36.36 -10.18
CA SER A 195 4.85 35.48 -10.07
C SER A 195 5.41 35.49 -8.65
N ARG A 196 5.42 36.65 -7.99
CA ARG A 196 5.83 36.78 -6.58
C ARG A 196 4.89 36.02 -5.65
N ASN A 197 3.58 36.23 -5.81
CA ASN A 197 2.56 35.51 -5.05
C ASN A 197 2.70 33.98 -5.20
N SER A 198 2.92 33.52 -6.45
CA SER A 198 3.14 32.11 -6.76
C SER A 198 4.42 31.56 -6.09
N LEU A 199 5.50 32.32 -6.13
CA LEU A 199 6.76 31.97 -5.47
C LEU A 199 6.60 31.82 -3.96
N ASP A 200 5.92 32.76 -3.32
CA ASP A 200 5.70 32.75 -1.88
C ASP A 200 4.84 31.57 -1.43
N LEU A 201 3.84 31.18 -2.23
CA LEU A 201 3.05 29.96 -2.02
C LEU A 201 3.92 28.71 -2.10
N LEU A 202 4.76 28.60 -3.13
CA LEU A 202 5.68 27.48 -3.31
C LEU A 202 6.70 27.37 -2.16
N LEU A 203 7.26 28.49 -1.72
CA LEU A 203 8.22 28.53 -0.61
C LEU A 203 7.58 28.09 0.71
N ARG A 204 6.34 28.50 0.98
CA ARG A 204 5.57 28.02 2.14
C ARG A 204 5.40 26.50 2.11
N GLN A 205 5.11 25.92 0.95
CA GLN A 205 5.01 24.46 0.82
C GLN A 205 6.37 23.77 1.06
N VAL A 206 7.46 24.32 0.53
CA VAL A 206 8.82 23.79 0.78
C VAL A 206 9.11 23.79 2.27
N GLU A 207 8.78 24.87 2.99
CA GLU A 207 9.01 24.95 4.43
C GLU A 207 8.16 23.95 5.21
N LEU A 208 6.87 23.82 4.87
CA LEU A 208 5.96 22.85 5.48
C LEU A 208 6.50 21.42 5.32
N PHE A 209 6.86 21.03 4.08
CA PHE A 209 7.41 19.70 3.84
C PHE A 209 8.77 19.46 4.51
N ARG A 210 9.60 20.49 4.68
CA ARG A 210 10.85 20.38 5.46
C ARG A 210 10.58 20.07 6.92
N LYS A 211 9.62 20.76 7.55
CA LYS A 211 9.20 20.52 8.94
C LYS A 211 8.66 19.10 9.09
N SER A 212 7.69 18.71 8.26
CA SER A 212 7.10 17.37 8.31
C SER A 212 8.13 16.26 8.06
N LEU A 213 9.08 16.49 7.13
CA LEU A 213 10.15 15.51 6.87
C LEU A 213 11.11 15.37 8.07
N LEU A 214 11.35 16.46 8.81
CA LEU A 214 12.15 16.39 10.03
C LEU A 214 11.44 15.59 11.12
N GLU A 215 10.16 15.83 11.32
CA GLU A 215 9.32 15.13 12.31
C GLU A 215 9.26 13.63 12.01
N ILE A 216 8.88 13.25 10.79
CA ILE A 216 8.81 11.83 10.42
C ILE A 216 10.18 11.16 10.49
N THR A 217 11.27 11.87 10.19
CA THR A 217 12.63 11.34 10.32
C THR A 217 13.01 11.07 11.77
N ARG A 218 12.52 11.88 12.71
CA ARG A 218 12.68 11.61 14.16
C ARG A 218 11.96 10.34 14.58
N LEU A 219 10.69 10.17 14.12
CA LEU A 219 9.94 8.94 14.37
C LEU A 219 10.66 7.70 13.82
N VAL A 220 11.15 7.74 12.58
CA VAL A 220 11.93 6.66 11.99
C VAL A 220 13.17 6.33 12.83
N ARG A 221 13.89 7.34 13.32
CA ARG A 221 15.06 7.11 14.18
C ARG A 221 14.70 6.46 15.52
N THR A 222 13.57 6.86 16.09
CA THR A 222 13.07 6.23 17.33
C THR A 222 12.71 4.77 17.07
N LEU A 223 11.96 4.48 16.00
CA LEU A 223 11.62 3.11 15.60
C LEU A 223 12.87 2.25 15.34
N SER A 224 13.88 2.79 14.67
CA SER A 224 15.08 2.02 14.32
C SER A 224 15.96 1.66 15.51
N ARG A 225 15.95 2.46 16.57
CA ARG A 225 16.81 2.27 17.76
C ARG A 225 16.15 1.45 18.86
N ASN A 226 14.82 1.36 18.87
CA ASN A 226 14.07 0.74 19.94
C ASN A 226 13.42 -0.57 19.50
N GLY A 227 13.28 -1.49 20.46
CA GLY A 227 12.50 -2.70 20.30
C GLY A 227 13.02 -3.64 19.20
N ARG A 228 12.12 -4.05 18.31
CA ARG A 228 12.34 -5.12 17.31
C ARG A 228 13.41 -4.84 16.24
N TYR A 229 13.81 -3.59 16.05
CA TYR A 229 14.78 -3.20 15.01
C TYR A 229 16.17 -2.83 15.56
N GLY A 230 16.33 -2.69 16.87
CA GLY A 230 17.54 -2.18 17.50
C GLY A 230 18.79 -2.96 17.13
N GLU A 231 18.77 -4.28 17.29
CA GLU A 231 19.89 -5.16 16.96
C GLU A 231 20.23 -5.11 15.46
N ALA A 232 19.20 -5.22 14.59
CA ALA A 232 19.39 -5.13 13.14
C ALA A 232 19.94 -3.76 12.72
N TYR A 233 19.48 -2.69 13.38
CA TYR A 233 19.97 -1.34 13.14
C TYR A 233 21.45 -1.20 13.51
N GLU A 234 21.86 -1.65 14.67
CA GLU A 234 23.26 -1.61 15.13
C GLU A 234 24.16 -2.41 14.20
N ASN A 235 23.74 -3.62 13.82
CA ASN A 235 24.48 -4.47 12.88
C ASN A 235 24.68 -3.80 11.51
N ILE A 236 23.64 -3.13 10.98
CA ILE A 236 23.73 -2.46 9.68
C ILE A 236 24.60 -1.20 9.75
N VAL A 237 24.47 -0.40 10.80
CA VAL A 237 25.23 0.86 10.97
C VAL A 237 26.69 0.60 11.29
N SER A 238 27.06 -0.58 11.81
CA SER A 238 28.45 -0.98 12.02
C SER A 238 29.23 -1.15 10.70
N ILE A 239 28.55 -1.32 9.57
CA ILE A 239 29.18 -1.47 8.25
C ILE A 239 29.73 -0.09 7.80
N PRO A 240 31.04 0.04 7.51
CA PRO A 240 31.62 1.28 7.05
C PRO A 240 30.90 1.86 5.82
N GLY A 241 30.53 3.14 5.87
CA GLY A 241 29.81 3.81 4.78
C GLY A 241 28.28 3.72 4.86
N ILE A 242 27.72 2.88 5.73
CA ILE A 242 26.28 2.85 5.98
C ILE A 242 25.95 3.73 7.19
N GLY A 243 25.43 4.92 6.93
CA GLY A 243 24.93 5.80 7.98
C GLY A 243 23.44 5.62 8.24
N THR A 244 22.93 6.30 9.28
CA THR A 244 21.51 6.30 9.67
C THR A 244 20.55 6.65 8.53
N VAL A 245 21.01 7.43 7.54
CA VAL A 245 20.19 7.80 6.37
C VAL A 245 20.12 6.65 5.36
N SER A 246 21.20 5.89 5.20
CA SER A 246 21.26 4.74 4.27
C SER A 246 20.35 3.60 4.74
N TYR A 247 20.31 3.32 6.05
CA TYR A 247 19.43 2.30 6.62
C TYR A 247 17.95 2.50 6.27
N THR A 248 17.49 3.75 6.19
CA THR A 248 16.09 4.05 5.83
C THR A 248 15.73 3.76 4.38
N HIS A 249 16.69 3.36 3.54
CA HIS A 249 16.52 2.96 2.15
C HIS A 249 16.67 1.45 1.91
N LEU A 250 17.18 0.70 2.89
CA LEU A 250 17.22 -0.75 2.83
C LEU A 250 15.82 -1.30 3.09
N ARG A 251 15.31 -2.05 2.15
CA ARG A 251 13.99 -2.72 2.22
C ARG A 251 14.11 -4.09 2.85
#